data_33303e2dcce1483ccac1ba5419619186
#
_entry.id   33303e2dcce1483ccac1ba5419619186
#
_cell.length_a   1.000
_cell.length_b   1.000
_cell.length_c   1.000
_cell.angle_alpha   90.00
_cell.angle_beta   90.00
_cell.angle_gamma   90.00
#
_symmetry.space_group_name_H-M   'P 1'
#
loop_
_entity.id
_entity.type
_entity.pdbx_description
1 polymer ?
#
loop_
_entity_poly.entity_id
_entity_poly.type
_entity_poly.pdbx_seq_one_letter_code
_entity_poly.pdbx_strand_id
1 'polypeptide(L)'
;AVLIIVMSVMNGFRNELIDKIVGFNAHVTVDPYEKQIDSSKLNNENLKLISENLIFSSSGEAVLLKKDFTKGIVLRGYKPKDFANLQIITNKNFVGDKTNLKKDNISIGKELSFSLNLKIGDKVSVMSSTGVETIIGNLPKQKTFIINSIFESGFSEFDHNVAFININIL
;
A
#
# COMPACT_ATOMS: atom_id res chain seq x y z
N ALA A 1 -43.37 -2.32 7.71
CA ALA A 1 -42.45 -3.49 7.72
C ALA A 1 -41.37 -3.36 6.62
N VAL A 2 -41.73 -3.18 5.35
CA VAL A 2 -40.78 -3.12 4.23
C VAL A 2 -39.73 -2.00 4.38
N LEU A 3 -40.13 -0.81 4.81
CA LEU A 3 -39.22 0.33 5.00
C LEU A 3 -38.14 0.04 6.07
N ILE A 4 -38.51 -0.64 7.15
CA ILE A 4 -37.56 -1.02 8.22
C ILE A 4 -36.54 -2.01 7.69
N ILE A 5 -36.95 -2.98 6.91
CA ILE A 5 -36.06 -3.98 6.31
C ILE A 5 -35.08 -3.29 5.35
N VAL A 6 -35.56 -2.43 4.47
CA VAL A 6 -34.69 -1.69 3.54
C VAL A 6 -33.68 -0.82 4.27
N MET A 7 -34.12 -0.07 5.30
CA MET A 7 -33.21 0.76 6.10
C MET A 7 -32.18 -0.07 6.86
N SER A 8 -32.57 -1.21 7.41
CA SER A 8 -31.64 -2.10 8.11
C SER A 8 -30.55 -2.67 7.17
N VAL A 9 -30.95 -3.09 5.96
CA VAL A 9 -30.00 -3.58 4.94
C VAL A 9 -29.07 -2.45 4.49
N MET A 10 -29.61 -1.25 4.23
CA MET A 10 -28.79 -0.11 3.83
C MET A 10 -27.81 0.33 4.93
N ASN A 11 -28.22 0.33 6.18
CA ASN A 11 -27.32 0.65 7.29
C ASN A 11 -26.23 -0.41 7.47
N GLY A 12 -26.57 -1.69 7.35
CA GLY A 12 -25.59 -2.77 7.39
C GLY A 12 -24.56 -2.66 6.27
N PHE A 13 -25.02 -2.44 5.05
CA PHE A 13 -24.14 -2.26 3.88
C PHE A 13 -23.25 -1.02 4.01
N ARG A 14 -23.81 0.11 4.47
CA ARG A 14 -23.03 1.33 4.72
C ARG A 14 -21.92 1.11 5.74
N ASN A 15 -22.22 0.45 6.85
CA ASN A 15 -21.22 0.18 7.89
C ASN A 15 -20.11 -0.74 7.37
N GLU A 16 -20.47 -1.80 6.65
CA GLU A 16 -19.50 -2.71 6.04
C GLU A 16 -18.60 -2.00 5.02
N LEU A 17 -19.15 -1.12 4.20
CA LEU A 17 -18.37 -0.31 3.27
C LEU A 17 -17.40 0.63 3.99
N ILE A 18 -17.87 1.33 5.02
CA ILE A 18 -17.03 2.23 5.80
C ILE A 18 -15.88 1.46 6.44
N ASP A 19 -16.16 0.35 7.09
CA ASP A 19 -15.16 -0.48 7.75
C ASP A 19 -14.11 -1.01 6.76
N LYS A 20 -14.54 -1.43 5.58
CA LYS A 20 -13.63 -1.87 4.52
C LYS A 20 -12.76 -0.73 3.99
N ILE A 21 -13.34 0.44 3.69
CA ILE A 21 -12.61 1.57 3.12
C ILE A 21 -11.63 2.16 4.14
N VAL A 22 -12.06 2.35 5.38
CA VAL A 22 -11.22 2.87 6.47
C VAL A 22 -10.18 1.85 6.91
N GLY A 23 -10.46 0.55 6.78
CA GLY A 23 -9.57 -0.53 7.19
C GLY A 23 -8.21 -0.56 6.46
N PHE A 24 -8.09 0.05 5.27
CA PHE A 24 -6.82 0.13 4.54
C PHE A 24 -6.37 1.56 4.21
N ASN A 25 -7.15 2.57 4.55
CA ASN A 25 -6.78 3.98 4.42
C ASN A 25 -6.73 4.66 5.79
N ALA A 26 -5.96 5.75 5.87
CA ALA A 26 -5.98 6.61 7.04
C ALA A 26 -7.30 7.36 7.15
N HIS A 27 -7.77 7.65 8.38
CA HIS A 27 -8.94 8.49 8.62
C HIS A 27 -8.73 9.93 8.14
N VAL A 28 -7.48 10.41 8.25
CA VAL A 28 -7.06 11.73 7.77
C VAL A 28 -5.72 11.59 7.08
N THR A 29 -5.60 12.12 5.88
CA THR A 29 -4.33 12.22 5.15
C THR A 29 -3.93 13.68 5.06
N VAL A 30 -2.67 13.94 5.35
CA VAL A 30 -2.06 15.27 5.20
C VAL A 30 -1.05 15.19 4.07
N ASP A 31 -1.35 15.84 2.97
CA ASP A 31 -0.47 15.91 1.83
C ASP A 31 0.34 17.21 1.84
N PRO A 32 1.62 17.16 1.47
CA PRO A 32 2.44 18.36 1.40
C PRO A 32 2.01 19.25 0.22
N TYR A 33 2.07 20.55 0.41
CA TYR A 33 1.91 21.51 -0.69
C TYR A 33 3.11 21.45 -1.66
N GLU A 34 4.29 21.15 -1.13
CA GLU A 34 5.52 20.87 -1.87
C GLU A 34 5.77 19.35 -1.96
N LYS A 35 6.83 18.93 -2.67
CA LYS A 35 7.09 17.51 -2.95
C LYS A 35 7.26 16.61 -1.72
N GLN A 36 7.62 17.17 -0.56
CA GLN A 36 7.89 16.38 0.65
C GLN A 36 7.44 17.11 1.92
N ILE A 37 6.99 16.33 2.90
CA ILE A 37 6.74 16.82 4.25
C ILE A 37 8.08 16.83 5.01
N ASP A 38 8.48 18.01 5.49
CA ASP A 38 9.61 18.11 6.43
C ASP A 38 9.16 17.67 7.81
N SER A 39 9.53 16.45 8.18
CA SER A 39 9.16 15.87 9.48
C SER A 39 9.71 16.63 10.68
N SER A 40 10.74 17.46 10.49
CA SER A 40 11.32 18.30 11.56
C SER A 40 10.42 19.48 11.92
N LYS A 41 9.62 19.96 10.96
CA LYS A 41 8.67 21.08 11.12
C LYS A 41 7.32 20.65 11.67
N LEU A 42 7.01 19.35 11.66
CA LEU A 42 5.79 18.82 12.25
C LEU A 42 5.93 18.80 13.77
N ASN A 43 5.06 19.55 14.46
CA ASN A 43 4.95 19.45 15.90
C ASN A 43 4.29 18.13 16.29
N ASN A 44 5.12 17.09 16.44
CA ASN A 44 4.66 15.72 16.71
C ASN A 44 3.87 15.59 18.02
N GLU A 45 4.06 16.49 19.00
CA GLU A 45 3.35 16.45 20.27
C GLU A 45 1.88 16.80 20.10
N ASN A 46 1.57 17.88 19.40
CA ASN A 46 0.18 18.26 19.13
C ASN A 46 -0.56 17.23 18.25
N LEU A 47 0.12 16.65 17.28
CA LEU A 47 -0.45 15.61 16.43
C LEU A 47 -0.73 14.32 17.20
N LYS A 48 0.13 13.95 18.14
CA LYS A 48 -0.07 12.78 19.02
C LYS A 48 -1.23 12.94 19.99
N LEU A 49 -1.59 14.16 20.36
CA LEU A 49 -2.75 14.42 21.23
C LEU A 49 -4.08 14.16 20.52
N ILE A 50 -4.14 14.32 19.20
CA ILE A 50 -5.36 14.21 18.40
C ILE A 50 -5.41 12.95 17.54
N SER A 51 -4.34 12.14 17.51
CA SER A 51 -4.24 10.92 16.71
C SER A 51 -3.72 9.75 17.54
N GLU A 52 -4.33 8.59 17.39
CA GLU A 52 -3.84 7.35 17.99
C GLU A 52 -2.55 6.86 17.31
N ASN A 53 -2.48 7.00 16.00
CA ASN A 53 -1.35 6.58 15.19
C ASN A 53 -0.99 7.64 14.14
N LEU A 54 0.27 8.02 14.12
CA LEU A 54 0.85 8.89 13.10
C LEU A 54 1.79 8.08 12.22
N ILE A 55 1.42 7.88 10.96
CA ILE A 55 2.14 7.05 10.01
C ILE A 55 2.63 7.90 8.85
N PHE A 56 3.94 7.86 8.60
CA PHE A 56 4.51 8.47 7.40
C PHE A 56 4.51 7.47 6.25
N SER A 57 3.95 7.89 5.13
CA SER A 57 3.92 7.10 3.90
C SER A 57 4.40 7.92 2.72
N SER A 58 4.85 7.23 1.70
CA SER A 58 5.10 7.79 0.37
C SER A 58 4.38 6.92 -0.64
N SER A 59 3.86 7.50 -1.70
CA SER A 59 3.22 6.74 -2.78
C SER A 59 3.77 7.17 -4.13
N GLY A 60 3.83 6.23 -5.04
CA GLY A 60 4.28 6.49 -6.41
C GLY A 60 3.73 5.44 -7.37
N GLU A 61 3.59 5.83 -8.63
CA GLU A 61 3.21 4.91 -9.69
C GLU A 61 4.42 4.15 -10.19
N ALA A 62 4.23 2.87 -10.47
CA ALA A 62 5.26 1.99 -10.98
C ALA A 62 4.68 0.91 -11.90
N VAL A 63 5.55 0.25 -12.61
CA VAL A 63 5.22 -0.87 -13.47
C VAL A 63 5.89 -2.12 -12.92
N LEU A 64 5.10 -3.12 -12.59
CA LEU A 64 5.57 -4.43 -12.20
C LEU A 64 5.78 -5.29 -13.44
N LEU A 65 6.96 -5.90 -13.52
CA LEU A 65 7.41 -6.71 -14.64
C LEU A 65 7.72 -8.13 -14.14
N LYS A 66 7.13 -9.13 -14.76
CA LYS A 66 7.47 -10.54 -14.58
C LYS A 66 7.41 -11.27 -15.91
N LYS A 67 8.56 -11.67 -16.48
CA LYS A 67 8.67 -12.32 -17.78
C LYS A 67 7.86 -11.56 -18.86
N ASP A 68 6.76 -12.15 -19.32
CA ASP A 68 5.91 -11.61 -20.39
C ASP A 68 4.76 -10.74 -19.87
N PHE A 69 4.65 -10.53 -18.55
CA PHE A 69 3.61 -9.76 -17.93
C PHE A 69 4.09 -8.40 -17.48
N THR A 70 3.30 -7.39 -17.79
CA THR A 70 3.51 -5.99 -17.40
C THR A 70 2.22 -5.46 -16.79
N LYS A 71 2.30 -4.92 -15.57
CA LYS A 71 1.15 -4.39 -14.85
C LYS A 71 1.48 -3.07 -14.16
N GLY A 72 0.68 -2.04 -14.41
CA GLY A 72 0.74 -0.79 -13.65
C GLY A 72 0.25 -1.01 -12.22
N ILE A 73 0.99 -0.53 -11.26
CA ILE A 73 0.67 -0.63 -9.82
C ILE A 73 0.98 0.69 -9.11
N VAL A 74 0.35 0.89 -7.98
CA VAL A 74 0.68 1.95 -7.03
C VAL A 74 1.55 1.35 -5.93
N LEU A 75 2.77 1.86 -5.80
CA LEU A 75 3.64 1.53 -4.67
C LEU A 75 3.31 2.43 -3.49
N ARG A 76 3.11 1.83 -2.32
CA ARG A 76 3.02 2.56 -1.05
C ARG A 76 4.21 2.18 -0.17
N GLY A 77 5.01 3.16 0.19
CA GLY A 77 6.18 3.02 1.05
C GLY A 77 5.85 3.30 2.50
N TYR A 78 6.21 2.38 3.38
CA TYR A 78 6.09 2.52 4.84
C TYR A 78 7.40 2.17 5.54
N LYS A 79 7.60 2.70 6.75
CA LYS A 79 8.63 2.16 7.64
C LYS A 79 8.21 0.76 8.09
N PRO A 80 9.15 -0.19 8.27
CA PRO A 80 8.80 -1.57 8.65
C PRO A 80 7.94 -1.68 9.92
N LYS A 81 8.18 -0.83 10.90
CA LYS A 81 7.39 -0.78 12.15
C LYS A 81 5.95 -0.34 11.90
N ASP A 82 5.77 0.69 11.08
CA ASP A 82 4.46 1.25 10.78
C ASP A 82 3.66 0.29 9.89
N PHE A 83 4.33 -0.38 8.94
CA PHE A 83 3.72 -1.41 8.10
C PHE A 83 3.10 -2.54 8.92
N ALA A 84 3.82 -3.07 9.91
CA ALA A 84 3.34 -4.16 10.76
C ALA A 84 2.07 -3.80 11.56
N ASN A 85 1.85 -2.51 11.81
CA ASN A 85 0.70 -1.99 12.56
C ASN A 85 -0.49 -1.61 11.67
N LEU A 86 -0.34 -1.64 10.34
CA LEU A 86 -1.47 -1.38 9.45
C LEU A 86 -2.58 -2.42 9.67
N GLN A 87 -3.82 -1.97 9.73
CA GLN A 87 -4.98 -2.84 9.97
C GLN A 87 -5.09 -3.93 8.90
N ILE A 88 -4.79 -3.62 7.64
CA ILE A 88 -4.76 -4.59 6.53
C ILE A 88 -3.73 -5.71 6.75
N ILE A 89 -2.64 -5.43 7.44
CA ILE A 89 -1.55 -6.38 7.72
C ILE A 89 -1.83 -7.21 8.96
N THR A 90 -2.58 -6.65 9.92
CA THR A 90 -2.99 -7.38 11.14
C THR A 90 -4.13 -8.34 10.89
N ASN A 91 -4.79 -8.25 9.75
CA ASN A 91 -5.90 -9.11 9.35
C ASN A 91 -5.49 -10.60 9.28
N LYS A 92 -6.47 -11.50 9.48
CA LYS A 92 -6.27 -12.96 9.46
C LYS A 92 -5.85 -13.51 8.09
N ASN A 93 -6.18 -12.80 7.02
CA ASN A 93 -5.93 -13.21 5.64
C ASN A 93 -4.54 -12.80 5.12
N PHE A 94 -3.70 -12.22 5.98
CA PHE A 94 -2.32 -11.90 5.63
C PHE A 94 -1.45 -13.16 5.67
N VAL A 95 -0.71 -13.40 4.59
CA VAL A 95 0.21 -14.55 4.47
C VAL A 95 1.63 -14.04 4.32
N GLY A 96 2.56 -14.54 5.12
CA GLY A 96 3.96 -14.17 5.08
C GLY A 96 4.45 -13.44 6.32
N ASP A 97 5.58 -12.75 6.22
CA ASP A 97 6.23 -12.08 7.34
C ASP A 97 5.82 -10.61 7.43
N LYS A 98 5.08 -10.26 8.48
CA LYS A 98 4.58 -8.90 8.75
C LYS A 98 5.69 -7.91 9.10
N THR A 99 6.81 -8.39 9.61
CA THR A 99 7.89 -7.55 10.13
C THR A 99 9.01 -7.30 9.12
N ASN A 100 9.02 -8.04 8.02
CA ASN A 100 10.15 -8.12 7.11
C ASN A 100 9.97 -7.27 5.84
N LEU A 101 9.54 -6.02 5.98
CA LEU A 101 9.54 -5.07 4.85
C LEU A 101 10.95 -4.45 4.68
N LYS A 102 11.95 -5.31 4.38
CA LYS A 102 13.32 -4.87 4.09
C LYS A 102 13.42 -4.18 2.73
N LYS A 103 14.62 -3.65 2.43
CA LYS A 103 14.88 -2.89 1.19
C LYS A 103 14.61 -3.67 -0.11
N ASP A 104 14.70 -4.99 -0.07
CA ASP A 104 14.54 -5.83 -1.27
C ASP A 104 13.24 -6.66 -1.25
N ASN A 105 12.37 -6.38 -0.30
CA ASN A 105 11.11 -7.08 -0.12
C ASN A 105 9.93 -6.22 -0.59
N ILE A 106 8.91 -6.91 -1.13
CA ILE A 106 7.64 -6.33 -1.54
C ILE A 106 6.49 -7.17 -1.00
N SER A 107 5.45 -6.51 -0.52
CA SER A 107 4.18 -7.12 -0.17
C SER A 107 3.17 -6.79 -1.26
N ILE A 108 2.49 -7.80 -1.80
CA ILE A 108 1.54 -7.62 -2.89
C ILE A 108 0.13 -8.05 -2.47
N GLY A 109 -0.88 -7.50 -3.14
CA GLY A 109 -2.26 -7.89 -2.89
C GLY A 109 -2.57 -9.28 -3.45
N LYS A 110 -3.56 -9.94 -2.87
CA LYS A 110 -4.00 -11.30 -3.22
C LYS A 110 -4.43 -11.40 -4.69
N GLU A 111 -5.19 -10.44 -5.17
CA GLU A 111 -5.66 -10.42 -6.56
C GLU A 111 -4.51 -10.25 -7.56
N LEU A 112 -3.51 -9.43 -7.21
CA LEU A 112 -2.30 -9.27 -8.01
C LEU A 112 -1.48 -10.56 -8.03
N SER A 113 -1.34 -11.22 -6.90
CA SER A 113 -0.69 -12.52 -6.77
C SER A 113 -1.36 -13.58 -7.66
N PHE A 114 -2.69 -13.63 -7.61
CA PHE A 114 -3.48 -14.59 -8.40
C PHE A 114 -3.39 -14.32 -9.90
N SER A 115 -3.58 -13.07 -10.33
CA SER A 115 -3.60 -12.70 -11.75
C SER A 115 -2.28 -12.94 -12.47
N LEU A 116 -1.15 -12.80 -11.76
CA LEU A 116 0.20 -12.98 -12.32
C LEU A 116 0.87 -14.29 -11.88
N ASN A 117 0.12 -15.18 -11.22
CA ASN A 117 0.63 -16.42 -10.63
C ASN A 117 1.93 -16.22 -9.86
N LEU A 118 1.87 -15.26 -8.91
CA LEU A 118 2.99 -14.86 -8.07
C LEU A 118 2.87 -15.53 -6.70
N LYS A 119 3.99 -16.02 -6.16
CA LYS A 119 4.07 -16.67 -4.84
C LYS A 119 5.09 -15.99 -3.95
N ILE A 120 4.98 -16.20 -2.65
CA ILE A 120 6.02 -15.78 -1.70
C ILE A 120 7.35 -16.45 -2.08
N GLY A 121 8.42 -15.64 -2.12
CA GLY A 121 9.75 -16.05 -2.58
C GLY A 121 10.04 -15.76 -4.06
N ASP A 122 9.02 -15.47 -4.86
CA ASP A 122 9.22 -15.08 -6.26
C ASP A 122 9.91 -13.73 -6.37
N LYS A 123 10.69 -13.57 -7.44
CA LYS A 123 11.33 -12.30 -7.81
C LYS A 123 10.49 -11.58 -8.84
N VAL A 124 10.26 -10.29 -8.62
CA VAL A 124 9.58 -9.39 -9.55
C VAL A 124 10.43 -8.14 -9.75
N SER A 125 10.42 -7.59 -10.94
CA SER A 125 11.07 -6.31 -11.22
C SER A 125 10.03 -5.21 -11.20
N VAL A 126 10.37 -4.09 -10.57
CA VAL A 126 9.51 -2.91 -10.52
C VAL A 126 10.27 -1.75 -11.16
N MET A 127 9.61 -1.09 -12.09
CA MET A 127 10.12 0.07 -12.80
C MET A 127 9.32 1.30 -12.37
N SER A 128 10.01 2.32 -11.87
CA SER A 128 9.40 3.59 -11.47
C SER A 128 9.05 4.43 -12.69
N SER A 129 7.92 5.15 -12.64
CA SER A 129 7.56 6.16 -13.64
C SER A 129 8.48 7.39 -13.56
N THR A 130 9.02 7.69 -12.38
CA THR A 130 10.00 8.75 -12.17
C THR A 130 11.42 8.21 -12.42
N GLY A 131 12.05 8.65 -13.49
CA GLY A 131 13.39 8.24 -13.86
C GLY A 131 14.49 9.17 -13.34
N VAL A 132 15.72 8.84 -13.69
CA VAL A 132 16.88 9.71 -13.53
C VAL A 132 17.09 10.48 -14.83
N GLU A 133 17.13 11.80 -14.76
CA GLU A 133 17.49 12.62 -15.90
C GLU A 133 18.94 12.34 -16.30
N THR A 134 19.14 11.94 -17.54
CA THR A 134 20.46 11.69 -18.11
C THR A 134 20.64 12.53 -19.38
N ILE A 135 21.87 12.62 -19.87
CA ILE A 135 22.20 13.37 -21.11
C ILE A 135 21.41 12.86 -22.32
N ILE A 136 20.98 11.59 -22.29
CA ILE A 136 20.20 10.96 -23.36
C ILE A 136 18.70 10.85 -23.04
N GLY A 137 18.22 11.50 -22.00
CA GLY A 137 16.81 11.52 -21.61
C GLY A 137 16.56 10.90 -20.23
N ASN A 138 15.30 10.72 -19.92
CA ASN A 138 14.86 10.22 -18.62
C ASN A 138 14.85 8.68 -18.62
N LEU A 139 15.76 8.07 -17.84
CA LEU A 139 15.85 6.62 -17.71
C LEU A 139 15.07 6.14 -16.47
N PRO A 140 14.05 5.29 -16.63
CA PRO A 140 13.29 4.77 -15.49
C PRO A 140 14.19 3.92 -14.58
N LYS A 141 14.05 4.10 -13.27
CA LYS A 141 14.73 3.25 -12.29
C LYS A 141 14.03 1.90 -12.24
N GLN A 142 14.79 0.83 -12.37
CA GLN A 142 14.30 -0.52 -12.22
C GLN A 142 14.97 -1.20 -11.03
N LYS A 143 14.17 -1.87 -10.21
CA LYS A 143 14.67 -2.65 -9.08
C LYS A 143 13.94 -3.98 -8.98
N THR A 144 14.70 -5.03 -8.63
CA THR A 144 14.13 -6.37 -8.38
C THR A 144 13.84 -6.54 -6.90
N PHE A 145 12.64 -7.04 -6.60
CA PHE A 145 12.15 -7.34 -5.27
C PHE A 145 11.82 -8.82 -5.12
N ILE A 146 11.85 -9.29 -3.88
CA ILE A 146 11.38 -10.62 -3.49
C ILE A 146 10.03 -10.44 -2.80
N ILE A 147 9.03 -11.19 -3.23
CA ILE A 147 7.71 -11.20 -2.59
C ILE A 147 7.84 -11.89 -1.24
N ASN A 148 7.68 -11.13 -0.16
CA ASN A 148 7.77 -11.65 1.20
C ASN A 148 6.42 -11.91 1.84
N SER A 149 5.38 -11.30 1.33
CA SER A 149 4.04 -11.41 1.90
C SER A 149 2.95 -11.07 0.88
N ILE A 150 1.76 -11.59 1.15
CA ILE A 150 0.54 -11.35 0.38
C ILE A 150 -0.53 -10.89 1.35
N PHE A 151 -1.15 -9.74 1.06
CA PHE A 151 -2.24 -9.17 1.85
C PHE A 151 -3.58 -9.30 1.14
N GLU A 152 -4.66 -9.26 1.92
CA GLU A 152 -6.03 -9.22 1.43
C GLU A 152 -6.80 -8.14 2.19
N SER A 153 -7.20 -7.08 1.47
CA SER A 153 -7.97 -5.97 2.05
C SER A 153 -9.47 -6.23 2.08
N GLY A 154 -9.93 -7.18 1.28
CA GLY A 154 -11.33 -7.40 0.98
C GLY A 154 -11.88 -6.46 -0.10
N PHE A 155 -11.02 -5.66 -0.73
CA PHE A 155 -11.34 -4.80 -1.87
C PHE A 155 -10.49 -5.23 -3.06
N SER A 156 -11.11 -5.96 -3.98
CA SER A 156 -10.41 -6.60 -5.11
C SER A 156 -9.60 -5.60 -5.95
N GLU A 157 -10.14 -4.42 -6.21
CA GLU A 157 -9.47 -3.36 -6.97
C GLU A 157 -8.19 -2.87 -6.29
N PHE A 158 -8.23 -2.72 -4.96
CA PHE A 158 -7.06 -2.34 -4.18
C PHE A 158 -6.01 -3.45 -4.17
N ASP A 159 -6.43 -4.69 -3.93
CA ASP A 159 -5.56 -5.86 -3.92
C ASP A 159 -4.94 -6.17 -5.29
N HIS A 160 -5.56 -5.68 -6.36
CA HIS A 160 -5.08 -5.86 -7.73
C HIS A 160 -4.05 -4.80 -8.15
N ASN A 161 -4.11 -3.60 -7.56
CA ASN A 161 -3.34 -2.45 -8.05
C ASN A 161 -2.32 -1.91 -7.04
N VAL A 162 -2.32 -2.35 -5.78
CA VAL A 162 -1.42 -1.80 -4.76
C VAL A 162 -0.38 -2.81 -4.31
N ALA A 163 0.83 -2.32 -4.07
CA ALA A 163 1.90 -3.08 -3.43
C ALA A 163 2.62 -2.21 -2.39
N PHE A 164 3.12 -2.86 -1.33
CA PHE A 164 3.82 -2.20 -0.23
C PHE A 164 5.31 -2.47 -0.28
N ILE A 165 6.11 -1.42 -0.10
CA ILE A 165 7.57 -1.50 -0.03
C ILE A 165 8.10 -0.65 1.13
N ASN A 166 9.39 -0.77 1.40
CA ASN A 166 10.05 0.09 2.38
C ASN A 166 10.12 1.52 1.83
N ILE A 167 9.71 2.50 2.66
CA ILE A 167 9.67 3.93 2.29
C ILE A 167 11.02 4.47 1.80
N ASN A 168 12.14 3.92 2.27
CA ASN A 168 13.47 4.36 1.87
C ASN A 168 13.85 3.96 0.43
N ILE A 169 12.97 3.29 -0.29
CA ILE A 169 13.19 2.83 -1.67
C ILE A 169 12.46 3.71 -2.68
N LEU A 170 11.37 4.30 -2.29
CA LEU A 170 10.62 5.30 -3.06
C LEU A 170 11.36 6.64 -3.05
#